data_90873eac81fc15e302f1423ac312c297
#
_entry.id   90873eac81fc15e302f1423ac312c297
#
_cell.length_a   1.000
_cell.length_b   1.000
_cell.length_c   1.000
_cell.angle_alpha   90.00
_cell.angle_beta   90.00
_cell.angle_gamma   90.00
#
_symmetry.space_group_name_H-M   'P 1'
#
loop_
_entity.id
_entity.type
_entity.pdbx_description
1 polymer ?
#
loop_
_entity_poly.entity_id
_entity_poly.type
_entity_poly.pdbx_seq_one_letter_code
_entity_poly.pdbx_strand_id
1 'polypeptide(L)'
;MENFSVLMSVYKNEKAEYLELAIDSILKQTIVPNEIVIVKDGTLTHELEMILDKFSTKYEFFKFLEFKENRGLGLALRDGVLSCSNELIARMDTDDISKLERFEKQLTYIANHPEVAVLGTCIEEFSKNINAPDSATILPLTHDEIVKFSKKRNPFRHMTVLFKRSAVISSGNYRDFLWFEDYHLWLRLMKKGYIMANLHDVLVSVRADDDMFSRRGGYKYLKQDIKFQIFMYENDYINFYEFIRNVFIRSAIRCVPNKVRNIFYKK
;
A
#
# COMPACT_ATOMS: atom_id res chain seq x y z
N MET A 1 -0.16 -24.93 0.75
CA MET A 1 -0.59 -23.51 0.61
C MET A 1 -0.16 -23.03 -0.77
N GLU A 2 -0.84 -22.03 -1.30
CA GLU A 2 -0.57 -21.48 -2.61
C GLU A 2 0.71 -20.64 -2.58
N ASN A 3 1.53 -20.72 -3.64
CA ASN A 3 2.73 -19.92 -3.78
C ASN A 3 2.36 -18.43 -3.94
N PHE A 4 3.16 -17.54 -3.38
CA PHE A 4 2.93 -16.11 -3.48
C PHE A 4 4.24 -15.32 -3.62
N SER A 5 4.12 -14.13 -4.22
CA SER A 5 5.19 -13.16 -4.34
C SER A 5 5.01 -12.04 -3.32
N VAL A 6 6.11 -11.50 -2.81
CA VAL A 6 6.11 -10.19 -2.14
C VAL A 6 6.62 -9.15 -3.10
N LEU A 7 5.90 -8.03 -3.24
CA LEU A 7 6.27 -6.90 -4.09
C LEU A 7 6.62 -5.69 -3.24
N MET A 8 7.84 -5.21 -3.39
CA MET A 8 8.36 -3.99 -2.76
C MET A 8 8.89 -3.01 -3.82
N SER A 9 8.95 -1.73 -3.48
CA SER A 9 9.62 -0.71 -4.30
C SER A 9 10.49 0.15 -3.41
N VAL A 10 11.74 0.29 -3.77
CA VAL A 10 12.75 1.08 -3.06
C VAL A 10 13.28 2.19 -3.96
N TYR A 11 13.56 3.36 -3.38
CA TYR A 11 14.17 4.49 -4.07
C TYR A 11 15.24 5.15 -3.20
N LYS A 12 16.04 6.05 -3.75
CA LYS A 12 17.26 6.60 -3.12
C LYS A 12 17.08 7.29 -1.77
N ASN A 13 15.87 7.76 -1.43
CA ASN A 13 15.63 8.45 -0.14
C ASN A 13 15.19 7.49 0.97
N GLU A 14 15.13 6.19 0.70
CA GLU A 14 14.87 5.20 1.75
C GLU A 14 16.09 5.07 2.66
N LYS A 15 15.84 4.69 3.92
CA LYS A 15 16.92 4.42 4.88
C LYS A 15 17.28 2.94 4.86
N ALA A 16 18.59 2.66 4.72
CA ALA A 16 19.09 1.29 4.64
C ALA A 16 18.67 0.43 5.84
N GLU A 17 18.67 1.00 7.05
CA GLU A 17 18.21 0.34 8.29
C GLU A 17 16.72 -0.04 8.25
N TYR A 18 15.87 0.77 7.60
CA TYR A 18 14.44 0.48 7.49
C TYR A 18 14.20 -0.62 6.46
N LEU A 19 14.86 -0.54 5.32
CA LEU A 19 14.83 -1.58 4.29
C LEU A 19 15.26 -2.94 4.85
N GLU A 20 16.34 -2.97 5.65
CA GLU A 20 16.82 -4.19 6.28
C GLU A 20 15.77 -4.79 7.21
N LEU A 21 15.16 -3.98 8.09
CA LEU A 21 14.12 -4.42 9.02
C LEU A 21 12.86 -4.90 8.29
N ALA A 22 12.47 -4.22 7.21
CA ALA A 22 11.30 -4.60 6.40
C ALA A 22 11.52 -5.97 5.75
N ILE A 23 12.67 -6.20 5.10
CA ILE A 23 13.02 -7.49 4.48
C ILE A 23 13.12 -8.59 5.55
N ASP A 24 13.78 -8.33 6.66
CA ASP A 24 13.89 -9.26 7.78
C ASP A 24 12.52 -9.68 8.31
N SER A 25 11.56 -8.76 8.39
CA SER A 25 10.20 -9.04 8.86
C SER A 25 9.43 -9.97 7.91
N ILE A 26 9.72 -9.90 6.60
CA ILE A 26 9.16 -10.79 5.58
C ILE A 26 9.81 -12.18 5.66
N LEU A 27 11.11 -12.26 5.87
CA LEU A 27 11.84 -13.53 5.93
C LEU A 27 11.57 -14.31 7.22
N LYS A 28 11.16 -13.63 8.30
CA LYS A 28 10.81 -14.24 9.60
C LYS A 28 9.36 -14.68 9.72
N GLN A 29 8.55 -14.54 8.67
CA GLN A 29 7.14 -14.95 8.67
C GLN A 29 6.97 -16.46 8.94
N THR A 30 5.84 -16.85 9.55
CA THR A 30 5.47 -18.27 9.70
C THR A 30 5.35 -18.98 8.36
N ILE A 31 4.98 -18.24 7.30
CA ILE A 31 4.98 -18.71 5.91
C ILE A 31 5.83 -17.74 5.09
N VAL A 32 6.96 -18.24 4.60
CA VAL A 32 7.91 -17.45 3.82
C VAL A 32 7.45 -17.39 2.36
N PRO A 33 7.59 -16.23 1.66
CA PRO A 33 7.25 -16.11 0.25
C PRO A 33 8.15 -16.96 -0.65
N ASN A 34 7.60 -17.38 -1.79
CA ASN A 34 8.35 -18.13 -2.82
C ASN A 34 9.16 -17.19 -3.73
N GLU A 35 8.82 -15.91 -3.73
CA GLU A 35 9.47 -14.88 -4.54
C GLU A 35 9.36 -13.53 -3.82
N ILE A 36 10.45 -12.76 -3.82
CA ILE A 36 10.45 -11.35 -3.41
C ILE A 36 10.92 -10.53 -4.60
N VAL A 37 10.01 -9.73 -5.16
CA VAL A 37 10.31 -8.79 -6.25
C VAL A 37 10.52 -7.41 -5.66
N ILE A 38 11.72 -6.86 -5.84
CA ILE A 38 12.07 -5.51 -5.41
C ILE A 38 12.33 -4.65 -6.64
N VAL A 39 11.51 -3.60 -6.79
CA VAL A 39 11.69 -2.61 -7.85
C VAL A 39 12.61 -1.51 -7.33
N LYS A 40 13.78 -1.39 -7.93
CA LYS A 40 14.73 -0.29 -7.72
C LYS A 40 14.26 0.90 -8.58
N ASP A 41 13.53 1.84 -7.99
CA ASP A 41 12.95 2.98 -8.70
C ASP A 41 13.96 4.14 -8.82
N GLY A 42 14.85 3.99 -9.76
CA GLY A 42 16.03 4.82 -10.00
C GLY A 42 17.28 4.31 -9.29
N THR A 43 18.41 4.99 -9.52
CA THR A 43 19.69 4.67 -8.89
C THR A 43 19.59 4.78 -7.36
N LEU A 44 19.98 3.73 -6.66
CA LEU A 44 19.99 3.66 -5.20
C LEU A 44 21.31 4.19 -4.62
N THR A 45 21.35 4.41 -3.31
CA THR A 45 22.60 4.69 -2.58
C THR A 45 23.39 3.41 -2.37
N HIS A 46 24.68 3.55 -2.13
CA HIS A 46 25.56 2.39 -1.88
C HIS A 46 25.10 1.55 -0.68
N GLU A 47 24.60 2.18 0.37
CA GLU A 47 24.09 1.52 1.58
C GLU A 47 22.85 0.67 1.28
N LEU A 48 21.92 1.17 0.44
CA LEU A 48 20.74 0.41 0.02
C LEU A 48 21.12 -0.79 -0.85
N GLU A 49 22.07 -0.62 -1.80
CA GLU A 49 22.57 -1.72 -2.61
C GLU A 49 23.23 -2.80 -1.74
N MET A 50 24.06 -2.42 -0.75
CA MET A 50 24.67 -3.38 0.18
C MET A 50 23.63 -4.22 0.94
N ILE A 51 22.51 -3.62 1.35
CA ILE A 51 21.43 -4.37 2.01
C ILE A 51 20.78 -5.36 1.03
N LEU A 52 20.49 -4.93 -0.19
CA LEU A 52 19.89 -5.81 -1.20
C LEU A 52 20.81 -6.97 -1.57
N ASP A 53 22.10 -6.70 -1.75
CA ASP A 53 23.12 -7.73 -2.04
C ASP A 53 23.27 -8.73 -0.89
N LYS A 54 23.26 -8.26 0.35
CA LYS A 54 23.30 -9.11 1.55
C LYS A 54 22.20 -10.18 1.53
N PHE A 55 20.97 -9.80 1.17
CA PHE A 55 19.83 -10.72 1.17
C PHE A 55 19.80 -11.59 -0.09
N SER A 56 20.04 -11.03 -1.26
CA SER A 56 20.03 -11.80 -2.53
C SER A 56 21.14 -12.83 -2.64
N THR A 57 22.29 -12.59 -2.02
CA THR A 57 23.38 -13.58 -1.94
C THR A 57 22.98 -14.78 -1.06
N LYS A 58 22.11 -14.55 -0.05
CA LYS A 58 21.70 -15.60 0.89
C LYS A 58 20.46 -16.36 0.43
N TYR A 59 19.57 -15.72 -0.34
CA TYR A 59 18.27 -16.25 -0.73
C TYR A 59 18.05 -16.13 -2.23
N GLU A 60 17.93 -17.23 -2.96
CA GLU A 60 17.80 -17.26 -4.42
C GLU A 60 16.45 -16.77 -4.96
N PHE A 61 15.44 -16.61 -4.11
CA PHE A 61 14.10 -16.17 -4.50
C PHE A 61 13.91 -14.65 -4.57
N PHE A 62 15.00 -13.87 -4.44
CA PHE A 62 14.99 -12.44 -4.71
C PHE A 62 15.10 -12.16 -6.20
N LYS A 63 14.27 -11.23 -6.68
CA LYS A 63 14.27 -10.75 -8.06
C LYS A 63 14.26 -9.24 -8.07
N PHE A 64 15.17 -8.63 -8.83
CA PHE A 64 15.26 -7.18 -8.97
C PHE A 64 14.74 -6.73 -10.31
N LEU A 65 13.99 -5.61 -10.30
CA LEU A 65 13.61 -4.84 -11.48
C LEU A 65 14.21 -3.45 -11.31
N GLU A 66 15.11 -3.05 -12.21
CA GLU A 66 15.89 -1.83 -12.07
C GLU A 66 15.49 -0.78 -13.10
N PHE A 67 15.25 0.43 -12.64
CA PHE A 67 15.04 1.60 -13.50
C PHE A 67 16.23 2.56 -13.39
N LYS A 68 16.58 3.20 -14.51
CA LYS A 68 17.65 4.21 -14.54
C LYS A 68 17.26 5.49 -13.79
N GLU A 69 15.95 5.82 -13.77
CA GLU A 69 15.41 7.05 -13.19
C GLU A 69 14.22 6.72 -12.29
N ASN A 70 13.98 7.56 -11.28
CA ASN A 70 12.79 7.45 -10.44
C ASN A 70 11.55 7.81 -11.26
N ARG A 71 10.63 6.86 -11.38
CA ARG A 71 9.39 6.97 -12.15
C ARG A 71 8.15 7.13 -11.26
N GLY A 72 8.34 7.02 -9.96
CA GLY A 72 7.28 7.10 -8.96
C GLY A 72 6.61 5.74 -8.67
N LEU A 73 6.05 5.64 -7.47
CA LEU A 73 5.55 4.39 -6.89
C LEU A 73 4.54 3.67 -7.79
N GLY A 74 3.59 4.41 -8.40
CA GLY A 74 2.56 3.80 -9.26
C GLY A 74 3.14 3.07 -10.46
N LEU A 75 4.13 3.67 -11.16
CA LEU A 75 4.78 3.05 -12.31
C LEU A 75 5.75 1.92 -11.89
N ALA A 76 6.44 2.08 -10.77
CA ALA A 76 7.30 1.04 -10.22
C ALA A 76 6.47 -0.21 -9.87
N LEU A 77 5.35 -0.06 -9.16
CA LEU A 77 4.48 -1.17 -8.81
C LEU A 77 3.77 -1.78 -10.03
N ARG A 78 3.42 -0.97 -11.05
CA ARG A 78 2.85 -1.48 -12.30
C ARG A 78 3.75 -2.53 -12.94
N ASP A 79 5.02 -2.19 -13.09
CA ASP A 79 5.98 -3.06 -13.75
C ASP A 79 6.42 -4.19 -12.80
N GLY A 80 6.44 -3.93 -11.48
CA GLY A 80 6.65 -4.95 -10.45
C GLY A 80 5.58 -6.05 -10.46
N VAL A 81 4.29 -5.70 -10.57
CA VAL A 81 3.18 -6.68 -10.71
C VAL A 81 3.37 -7.57 -11.94
N LEU A 82 3.82 -7.00 -13.06
CA LEU A 82 4.11 -7.78 -14.27
C LEU A 82 5.29 -8.71 -14.09
N SER A 83 6.26 -8.32 -13.27
CA SER A 83 7.47 -9.09 -12.98
C SER A 83 7.25 -10.22 -11.98
N CYS A 84 6.22 -10.16 -11.12
CA CYS A 84 5.86 -11.24 -10.21
C CYS A 84 5.38 -12.48 -10.96
N SER A 85 5.82 -13.67 -10.51
CA SER A 85 5.51 -14.94 -11.16
C SER A 85 4.25 -15.61 -10.60
N ASN A 86 3.88 -15.30 -9.34
CA ASN A 86 2.77 -15.95 -8.66
C ASN A 86 1.45 -15.19 -8.84
N GLU A 87 0.33 -15.90 -8.70
CA GLU A 87 -1.01 -15.30 -8.76
C GLU A 87 -1.32 -14.44 -7.54
N LEU A 88 -0.88 -14.86 -6.36
CA LEU A 88 -1.01 -14.05 -5.15
C LEU A 88 0.20 -13.15 -4.97
N ILE A 89 -0.04 -11.86 -4.79
CA ILE A 89 1.00 -10.86 -4.54
C ILE A 89 0.69 -10.11 -3.25
N ALA A 90 1.59 -10.20 -2.28
CA ALA A 90 1.58 -9.39 -1.07
C ALA A 90 2.40 -8.11 -1.30
N ARG A 91 1.81 -6.96 -1.06
CA ARG A 91 2.52 -5.67 -1.14
C ARG A 91 3.14 -5.33 0.22
N MET A 92 4.33 -4.74 0.22
CA MET A 92 5.00 -4.26 1.43
C MET A 92 5.79 -2.98 1.14
N ASP A 93 5.72 -2.01 2.07
CA ASP A 93 6.59 -0.83 2.06
C ASP A 93 7.97 -1.18 2.63
N THR A 94 8.99 -0.42 2.24
CA THR A 94 10.38 -0.65 2.63
C THR A 94 10.75 -0.05 3.99
N ASP A 95 9.84 0.67 4.63
CA ASP A 95 10.01 1.32 5.93
C ASP A 95 9.09 0.73 7.04
N ASP A 96 8.22 -0.23 6.68
CA ASP A 96 7.26 -0.86 7.57
C ASP A 96 7.69 -2.26 8.04
N ILE A 97 7.02 -2.81 9.04
CA ILE A 97 7.35 -4.11 9.62
C ILE A 97 6.13 -5.02 9.63
N SER A 98 6.22 -6.16 8.96
CA SER A 98 5.19 -7.21 8.98
C SER A 98 5.19 -7.96 10.30
N LYS A 99 4.01 -8.19 10.89
CA LYS A 99 3.84 -9.09 12.04
C LYS A 99 4.06 -10.54 11.60
N LEU A 100 4.56 -11.38 12.51
CA LEU A 100 5.01 -12.75 12.27
C LEU A 100 3.99 -13.63 11.52
N GLU A 101 2.69 -13.50 11.81
CA GLU A 101 1.62 -14.35 11.26
C GLU A 101 0.88 -13.73 10.07
N ARG A 102 1.39 -12.61 9.50
CA ARG A 102 0.67 -11.88 8.47
C ARG A 102 0.30 -12.75 7.28
N PHE A 103 1.27 -13.40 6.68
CA PHE A 103 1.02 -14.16 5.47
C PHE A 103 0.20 -15.43 5.74
N GLU A 104 0.42 -16.09 6.86
CA GLU A 104 -0.39 -17.24 7.27
C GLU A 104 -1.88 -16.89 7.36
N LYS A 105 -2.21 -15.80 8.06
CA LYS A 105 -3.60 -15.35 8.21
C LYS A 105 -4.22 -14.92 6.89
N GLN A 106 -3.47 -14.15 6.08
CA GLN A 106 -3.98 -13.70 4.78
C GLN A 106 -4.17 -14.86 3.80
N LEU A 107 -3.23 -15.78 3.69
CA LEU A 107 -3.33 -16.95 2.82
C LEU A 107 -4.44 -17.90 3.25
N THR A 108 -4.58 -18.13 4.55
CA THR A 108 -5.69 -18.93 5.11
C THR A 108 -7.04 -18.32 4.78
N TYR A 109 -7.18 -17.00 4.91
CA TYR A 109 -8.42 -16.31 4.55
C TYR A 109 -8.75 -16.46 3.06
N ILE A 110 -7.78 -16.19 2.16
CA ILE A 110 -7.98 -16.32 0.71
C ILE A 110 -8.33 -17.75 0.30
N ALA A 111 -7.71 -18.75 0.93
CA ALA A 111 -8.02 -20.18 0.66
C ALA A 111 -9.48 -20.53 1.01
N ASN A 112 -10.03 -19.92 2.07
CA ASN A 112 -11.41 -20.12 2.50
C ASN A 112 -12.41 -19.20 1.77
N HIS A 113 -11.92 -18.13 1.12
CA HIS A 113 -12.71 -17.12 0.40
C HIS A 113 -12.13 -16.88 -0.99
N PRO A 114 -12.18 -17.89 -1.89
CA PRO A 114 -11.54 -17.80 -3.21
C PRO A 114 -12.13 -16.73 -4.13
N GLU A 115 -13.30 -16.19 -3.81
CA GLU A 115 -13.92 -15.07 -4.52
C GLU A 115 -13.21 -13.74 -4.24
N VAL A 116 -12.49 -13.60 -3.11
CA VAL A 116 -11.81 -12.35 -2.73
C VAL A 116 -10.58 -12.12 -3.61
N ALA A 117 -10.54 -10.95 -4.25
CA ALA A 117 -9.45 -10.54 -5.13
C ALA A 117 -8.42 -9.62 -4.45
N VAL A 118 -8.83 -8.89 -3.41
CA VAL A 118 -7.95 -8.01 -2.61
C VAL A 118 -8.28 -8.19 -1.14
N LEU A 119 -7.28 -8.48 -0.34
CA LEU A 119 -7.39 -8.63 1.10
C LEU A 119 -6.39 -7.70 1.80
N GLY A 120 -6.91 -6.72 2.54
CA GLY A 120 -6.11 -5.85 3.41
C GLY A 120 -6.13 -6.30 4.86
N THR A 121 -5.42 -5.56 5.71
CA THR A 121 -5.45 -5.74 7.17
C THR A 121 -5.44 -4.40 7.89
N CYS A 122 -5.80 -4.38 9.18
CA CYS A 122 -5.55 -3.23 10.02
C CYS A 122 -4.04 -3.04 10.25
N ILE A 123 -3.68 -1.83 10.68
CA ILE A 123 -2.31 -1.44 11.02
C ILE A 123 -2.26 -0.83 12.42
N GLU A 124 -1.08 -0.84 13.00
CA GLU A 124 -0.70 0.06 14.07
C GLU A 124 0.37 1.03 13.56
N GLU A 125 0.43 2.22 14.11
CA GLU A 125 1.43 3.24 13.79
C GLU A 125 2.36 3.45 14.99
N PHE A 126 3.66 3.52 14.75
CA PHE A 126 4.66 3.80 15.79
C PHE A 126 5.65 4.87 15.31
N SER A 127 6.04 5.78 16.20
CA SER A 127 7.03 6.82 15.91
C SER A 127 8.42 6.49 16.44
N LYS A 128 8.51 5.90 17.64
CA LYS A 128 9.78 5.65 18.31
C LYS A 128 10.01 4.19 18.65
N ASN A 129 9.00 3.52 19.15
CA ASN A 129 9.13 2.15 19.67
C ASN A 129 8.01 1.28 19.12
N ILE A 130 8.36 0.27 18.34
CA ILE A 130 7.42 -0.68 17.76
C ILE A 130 6.59 -1.45 18.79
N ASN A 131 7.14 -1.64 20.02
CA ASN A 131 6.44 -2.33 21.10
C ASN A 131 5.46 -1.41 21.87
N ALA A 132 5.41 -0.13 21.53
CA ALA A 132 4.50 0.84 22.13
C ALA A 132 3.89 1.70 21.00
N PRO A 133 2.94 1.15 20.21
CA PRO A 133 2.34 1.86 19.10
C PRO A 133 1.54 3.07 19.56
N ASP A 134 1.59 4.14 18.78
CA ASP A 134 0.91 5.41 19.06
C ASP A 134 -0.59 5.34 18.71
N SER A 135 -0.95 4.54 17.72
CA SER A 135 -2.33 4.39 17.25
C SER A 135 -2.54 3.06 16.52
N ALA A 136 -3.81 2.67 16.37
CA ALA A 136 -4.24 1.59 15.51
C ALA A 136 -5.38 2.06 14.60
N THR A 137 -5.43 1.57 13.37
CA THR A 137 -6.46 1.95 12.40
C THR A 137 -7.44 0.80 12.21
N ILE A 138 -8.72 1.09 12.40
CA ILE A 138 -9.84 0.19 12.07
C ILE A 138 -10.29 0.50 10.64
N LEU A 139 -10.47 -0.55 9.83
CA LEU A 139 -10.91 -0.49 8.44
C LEU A 139 -12.27 -1.19 8.27
N PRO A 140 -13.04 -0.85 7.22
CA PRO A 140 -14.22 -1.62 6.83
C PRO A 140 -13.79 -3.05 6.45
N LEU A 141 -14.53 -4.07 6.91
CA LEU A 141 -14.12 -5.47 6.78
C LEU A 141 -14.75 -6.15 5.55
N THR A 142 -16.04 -5.90 5.31
CA THR A 142 -16.79 -6.54 4.23
C THR A 142 -16.76 -5.74 2.94
N HIS A 143 -17.03 -6.42 1.81
CA HIS A 143 -17.06 -5.75 0.49
C HIS A 143 -17.99 -4.54 0.46
N ASP A 144 -19.22 -4.69 0.97
CA ASP A 144 -20.23 -3.63 0.96
C ASP A 144 -19.80 -2.42 1.81
N GLU A 145 -19.18 -2.68 2.97
CA GLU A 145 -18.63 -1.62 3.82
C GLU A 145 -17.45 -0.92 3.12
N ILE A 146 -16.58 -1.69 2.45
CA ILE A 146 -15.44 -1.18 1.68
C ILE A 146 -15.93 -0.27 0.55
N VAL A 147 -16.90 -0.69 -0.23
CA VAL A 147 -17.51 0.10 -1.31
C VAL A 147 -18.11 1.40 -0.76
N LYS A 148 -18.86 1.33 0.33
CA LYS A 148 -19.46 2.51 0.97
C LYS A 148 -18.40 3.46 1.53
N PHE A 149 -17.35 2.93 2.15
CA PHE A 149 -16.24 3.71 2.72
C PHE A 149 -15.40 4.36 1.62
N SER A 150 -15.19 3.64 0.50
CA SER A 150 -14.40 4.10 -0.64
C SER A 150 -14.95 5.37 -1.31
N LYS A 151 -16.21 5.73 -1.09
CA LYS A 151 -16.74 7.03 -1.54
C LYS A 151 -16.16 8.23 -0.79
N LYS A 152 -15.53 8.01 0.35
CA LYS A 152 -15.01 9.07 1.24
C LYS A 152 -13.51 8.98 1.46
N ARG A 153 -12.96 7.78 1.66
CA ARG A 153 -11.55 7.52 2.03
C ARG A 153 -11.07 6.25 1.36
N ASN A 154 -9.75 6.12 1.21
CA ASN A 154 -9.12 4.86 0.79
C ASN A 154 -9.47 3.74 1.80
N PRO A 155 -10.09 2.64 1.37
CA PRO A 155 -10.54 1.59 2.26
C PRO A 155 -9.45 0.59 2.65
N PHE A 156 -8.25 0.72 2.09
CA PHE A 156 -7.11 -0.15 2.35
C PHE A 156 -5.91 0.62 2.85
N ARG A 157 -5.06 -0.06 3.61
CA ARG A 157 -3.68 0.34 3.87
C ARG A 157 -2.79 -0.38 2.86
N HIS A 158 -2.20 0.38 1.95
CA HIS A 158 -1.52 -0.15 0.77
C HIS A 158 -0.45 -1.20 1.12
N MET A 159 0.34 -0.97 2.18
CA MET A 159 1.39 -1.87 2.65
C MET A 159 0.89 -3.22 3.19
N THR A 160 -0.42 -3.36 3.40
CA THR A 160 -0.99 -4.59 3.98
C THR A 160 -1.61 -5.52 2.95
N VAL A 161 -1.85 -5.08 1.72
CA VAL A 161 -2.69 -5.82 0.79
C VAL A 161 -2.01 -7.07 0.25
N LEU A 162 -2.80 -8.14 0.17
CA LEU A 162 -2.58 -9.34 -0.63
C LEU A 162 -3.62 -9.33 -1.75
N PHE A 163 -3.23 -9.47 -3.01
CA PHE A 163 -4.17 -9.41 -4.13
C PHE A 163 -3.87 -10.45 -5.21
N LYS A 164 -4.89 -10.76 -6.01
CA LYS A 164 -4.77 -11.58 -7.21
C LYS A 164 -4.17 -10.77 -8.35
N ARG A 165 -3.04 -11.23 -8.88
CA ARG A 165 -2.32 -10.62 -9.99
C ARG A 165 -3.20 -10.46 -11.23
N SER A 166 -3.95 -11.49 -11.59
CA SER A 166 -4.88 -11.50 -12.71
C SER A 166 -5.95 -10.41 -12.60
N ALA A 167 -6.52 -10.20 -11.40
CA ALA A 167 -7.51 -9.17 -11.12
C ALA A 167 -6.92 -7.76 -11.30
N VAL A 168 -5.72 -7.53 -10.77
CA VAL A 168 -5.01 -6.24 -10.89
C VAL A 168 -4.69 -5.94 -12.36
N ILE A 169 -4.13 -6.90 -13.11
CA ILE A 169 -3.79 -6.74 -14.53
C ILE A 169 -5.06 -6.48 -15.35
N SER A 170 -6.11 -7.29 -15.17
CA SER A 170 -7.36 -7.11 -15.90
C SER A 170 -8.01 -5.76 -15.65
N SER A 171 -7.82 -5.18 -14.45
CA SER A 171 -8.33 -3.84 -14.09
C SER A 171 -7.44 -2.70 -14.57
N GLY A 172 -6.43 -3.00 -15.41
CA GLY A 172 -5.52 -2.03 -16.02
C GLY A 172 -4.37 -1.64 -15.12
N ASN A 173 -4.01 -2.49 -14.14
CA ASN A 173 -2.84 -2.41 -13.28
C ASN A 173 -2.69 -1.04 -12.56
N TYR A 174 -1.59 -0.80 -11.86
CA TYR A 174 -1.28 0.53 -11.31
C TYR A 174 -1.11 1.55 -12.44
N ARG A 175 -1.50 2.81 -12.15
CA ARG A 175 -1.34 3.94 -13.07
C ARG A 175 -0.59 5.07 -12.39
N ASP A 176 -0.01 5.95 -13.20
CA ASP A 176 0.59 7.18 -12.69
C ASP A 176 -0.51 8.14 -12.20
N PHE A 177 -0.82 8.02 -10.93
CA PHE A 177 -1.73 8.91 -10.23
C PHE A 177 -1.11 9.26 -8.87
N LEU A 178 -0.26 10.26 -8.86
CA LEU A 178 0.57 10.65 -7.71
C LEU A 178 -0.23 10.71 -6.40
N TRP A 179 0.19 9.93 -5.40
CA TRP A 179 -0.38 9.74 -4.06
C TRP A 179 -1.73 9.01 -3.99
N PHE A 180 -2.33 8.65 -5.12
CA PHE A 180 -3.62 7.97 -5.19
C PHE A 180 -3.57 6.72 -6.09
N GLU A 181 -2.39 6.22 -6.45
CA GLU A 181 -2.16 5.08 -7.34
C GLU A 181 -2.89 3.82 -6.87
N ASP A 182 -2.87 3.56 -5.57
CA ASP A 182 -3.53 2.44 -4.92
C ASP A 182 -5.05 2.62 -4.88
N TYR A 183 -5.52 3.76 -4.39
CA TYR A 183 -6.95 4.05 -4.29
C TYR A 183 -7.61 4.07 -5.68
N HIS A 184 -6.92 4.63 -6.68
CA HIS A 184 -7.34 4.61 -8.07
C HIS A 184 -7.47 3.17 -8.60
N LEU A 185 -6.59 2.25 -8.20
CA LEU A 185 -6.65 0.84 -8.56
C LEU A 185 -7.84 0.15 -7.89
N TRP A 186 -8.04 0.38 -6.58
CA TRP A 186 -9.16 -0.24 -5.84
C TRP A 186 -10.52 0.11 -6.42
N LEU A 187 -10.74 1.37 -6.78
CA LEU A 187 -11.99 1.80 -7.42
C LEU A 187 -12.24 1.07 -8.75
N ARG A 188 -11.21 0.89 -9.57
CA ARG A 188 -11.35 0.17 -10.85
C ARG A 188 -11.63 -1.32 -10.67
N LEU A 189 -11.04 -1.95 -9.64
CA LEU A 189 -11.34 -3.32 -9.27
C LEU A 189 -12.80 -3.46 -8.81
N MET A 190 -13.28 -2.56 -7.94
CA MET A 190 -14.68 -2.52 -7.51
C MET A 190 -15.65 -2.37 -8.69
N LYS A 191 -15.36 -1.44 -9.62
CA LYS A 191 -16.19 -1.21 -10.82
C LYS A 191 -16.26 -2.45 -11.72
N LYS A 192 -15.26 -3.31 -11.68
CA LYS A 192 -15.24 -4.61 -12.39
C LYS A 192 -15.93 -5.74 -11.63
N GLY A 193 -16.45 -5.49 -10.44
CA GLY A 193 -17.15 -6.48 -9.63
C GLY A 193 -16.24 -7.41 -8.84
N TYR A 194 -14.95 -7.09 -8.67
CA TYR A 194 -14.06 -7.87 -7.82
C TYR A 194 -14.40 -7.70 -6.34
N ILE A 195 -14.52 -8.81 -5.63
CA ILE A 195 -14.79 -8.85 -4.20
C ILE A 195 -13.51 -8.51 -3.42
N MET A 196 -13.67 -7.73 -2.36
CA MET A 196 -12.58 -7.27 -1.50
C MET A 196 -12.95 -7.44 -0.03
N ALA A 197 -11.95 -7.61 0.81
CA ALA A 197 -12.11 -7.72 2.27
C ALA A 197 -10.93 -7.10 3.01
N ASN A 198 -11.11 -6.82 4.30
CA ASN A 198 -10.01 -6.57 5.24
C ASN A 198 -10.14 -7.54 6.42
N LEU A 199 -9.00 -8.00 6.94
CA LEU A 199 -8.94 -8.63 8.25
C LEU A 199 -8.98 -7.56 9.34
N HIS A 200 -9.63 -7.88 10.44
CA HIS A 200 -9.62 -7.03 11.63
C HIS A 200 -8.25 -7.04 12.35
N ASP A 201 -7.45 -8.07 12.08
CA ASP A 201 -6.12 -8.23 12.67
C ASP A 201 -5.18 -7.09 12.27
N VAL A 202 -4.39 -6.62 13.25
CA VAL A 202 -3.25 -5.71 13.01
C VAL A 202 -2.04 -6.56 12.61
N LEU A 203 -1.71 -6.55 11.32
CA LEU A 203 -0.65 -7.41 10.76
C LEU A 203 0.54 -6.65 10.16
N VAL A 204 0.53 -5.32 10.23
CA VAL A 204 1.67 -4.47 9.86
C VAL A 204 1.80 -3.34 10.87
N SER A 205 3.04 -3.12 11.34
CA SER A 205 3.43 -1.94 12.11
C SER A 205 4.03 -0.92 11.14
N VAL A 206 3.39 0.25 11.06
CA VAL A 206 3.74 1.33 10.13
C VAL A 206 4.56 2.37 10.85
N ARG A 207 5.67 2.75 10.25
CA ARG A 207 6.50 3.83 10.78
C ARG A 207 5.88 5.19 10.47
N ALA A 208 5.43 5.89 11.50
CA ALA A 208 4.83 7.21 11.41
C ALA A 208 5.82 8.27 11.89
N ASP A 209 6.66 8.76 10.99
CA ASP A 209 7.50 9.93 11.27
C ASP A 209 6.76 11.25 11.00
N ASP A 210 7.28 12.35 11.56
CA ASP A 210 6.67 13.68 11.42
C ASP A 210 6.60 14.16 9.95
N ASP A 211 7.46 13.63 9.08
CA ASP A 211 7.48 13.93 7.65
C ASP A 211 6.31 13.30 6.89
N MET A 212 5.78 12.18 7.34
CA MET A 212 4.62 11.53 6.70
C MET A 212 3.40 12.45 6.67
N PHE A 213 3.14 13.18 7.75
CA PHE A 213 2.01 14.12 7.82
C PHE A 213 2.28 15.42 7.06
N SER A 214 3.54 15.86 7.02
CA SER A 214 3.92 17.08 6.28
C SER A 214 3.75 16.92 4.78
N ARG A 215 4.09 15.75 4.23
CA ARG A 215 3.96 15.40 2.80
C ARG A 215 2.50 15.38 2.30
N ARG A 216 1.51 15.15 3.19
CA ARG A 216 0.07 15.07 2.85
C ARG A 216 -0.66 16.43 2.91
N GLY A 217 0.04 17.55 2.81
CA GLY A 217 -0.50 18.90 2.85
C GLY A 217 0.00 19.82 1.76
N GLY A 218 -0.56 21.04 1.74
CA GLY A 218 -0.18 22.08 0.81
C GLY A 218 -0.89 22.02 -0.54
N TYR A 219 -0.67 23.07 -1.35
CA TYR A 219 -1.38 23.26 -2.63
C TYR A 219 -1.18 22.13 -3.64
N LYS A 220 0.04 21.57 -3.70
CA LYS A 220 0.35 20.46 -4.63
C LYS A 220 -0.50 19.22 -4.33
N TYR A 221 -0.62 18.87 -3.04
CA TYR A 221 -1.44 17.72 -2.62
C TYR A 221 -2.94 18.00 -2.85
N LEU A 222 -3.40 19.22 -2.51
CA LEU A 222 -4.78 19.64 -2.76
C LEU A 222 -5.17 19.52 -4.24
N LYS A 223 -4.30 19.96 -5.14
CA LYS A 223 -4.53 19.85 -6.60
C LYS A 223 -4.71 18.40 -7.04
N GLN A 224 -3.90 17.49 -6.53
CA GLN A 224 -4.03 16.06 -6.85
C GLN A 224 -5.28 15.43 -6.21
N ASP A 225 -5.62 15.84 -4.99
CA ASP A 225 -6.84 15.39 -4.30
C ASP A 225 -8.10 15.81 -5.09
N ILE A 226 -8.17 17.07 -5.54
CA ILE A 226 -9.28 17.55 -6.40
C ILE A 226 -9.31 16.79 -7.73
N LYS A 227 -8.17 16.59 -8.40
CA LYS A 227 -8.08 15.79 -9.63
C LYS A 227 -8.62 14.37 -9.41
N PHE A 228 -8.33 13.79 -8.25
CA PHE A 228 -8.84 12.46 -7.89
C PHE A 228 -10.37 12.48 -7.65
N GLN A 229 -10.92 13.51 -7.00
CA GLN A 229 -12.37 13.64 -6.84
C GLN A 229 -13.09 13.83 -8.18
N ILE A 230 -12.49 14.58 -9.12
CA ILE A 230 -13.02 14.71 -10.49
C ILE A 230 -13.05 13.35 -11.17
N PHE A 231 -11.94 12.60 -11.10
CA PHE A 231 -11.88 11.23 -11.61
C PHE A 231 -12.99 10.33 -11.02
N MET A 232 -13.22 10.41 -9.72
CA MET A 232 -14.29 9.63 -9.05
C MET A 232 -15.68 10.01 -9.57
N TYR A 233 -15.94 11.30 -9.77
CA TYR A 233 -17.21 11.79 -10.27
C TYR A 233 -17.44 11.42 -11.75
N GLU A 234 -16.45 11.66 -12.64
CA GLU A 234 -16.52 11.35 -14.06
C GLU A 234 -16.66 9.86 -14.37
N ASN A 235 -16.27 9.01 -13.43
CA ASN A 235 -16.37 7.56 -13.56
C ASN A 235 -17.50 6.94 -12.70
N ASP A 236 -18.46 7.74 -12.21
CA ASP A 236 -19.65 7.30 -11.47
C ASP A 236 -19.34 6.57 -10.15
N TYR A 237 -18.17 6.76 -9.54
CA TYR A 237 -17.88 6.23 -8.20
C TYR A 237 -18.59 7.02 -7.10
N ILE A 238 -18.85 8.30 -7.33
CA ILE A 238 -19.55 9.22 -6.45
C ILE A 238 -20.53 10.07 -7.25
N ASN A 239 -21.66 10.45 -6.62
CA ASN A 239 -22.60 11.38 -7.21
C ASN A 239 -22.15 12.84 -7.01
N PHE A 240 -22.86 13.80 -7.63
CA PHE A 240 -22.53 15.23 -7.57
C PHE A 240 -22.52 15.78 -6.13
N TYR A 241 -23.45 15.37 -5.29
CA TYR A 241 -23.49 15.80 -3.89
C TYR A 241 -22.28 15.27 -3.10
N GLU A 242 -21.95 13.99 -3.28
CA GLU A 242 -20.76 13.36 -2.69
C GLU A 242 -19.47 14.05 -3.17
N PHE A 243 -19.39 14.41 -4.45
CA PHE A 243 -18.28 15.16 -5.03
C PHE A 243 -18.08 16.51 -4.34
N ILE A 244 -19.12 17.35 -4.29
CA ILE A 244 -19.04 18.69 -3.65
C ILE A 244 -18.66 18.57 -2.18
N ARG A 245 -19.32 17.67 -1.42
CA ARG A 245 -18.99 17.40 -0.03
C ARG A 245 -17.52 17.01 0.16
N ASN A 246 -17.02 16.08 -0.65
CA ASN A 246 -15.65 15.58 -0.55
C ASN A 246 -14.66 16.69 -0.87
N VAL A 247 -14.85 17.45 -1.95
CA VAL A 247 -13.98 18.57 -2.33
C VAL A 247 -13.94 19.61 -1.21
N PHE A 248 -15.09 19.97 -0.65
CA PHE A 248 -15.15 20.95 0.45
C PHE A 248 -14.39 20.49 1.69
N ILE A 249 -14.66 19.28 2.19
CA ILE A 249 -14.02 18.73 3.41
C ILE A 249 -12.52 18.59 3.20
N ARG A 250 -12.09 18.03 2.05
CA ARG A 250 -10.68 17.81 1.75
C ARG A 250 -9.93 19.13 1.58
N SER A 251 -10.51 20.12 0.90
CA SER A 251 -9.91 21.46 0.77
C SER A 251 -9.74 22.12 2.14
N ALA A 252 -10.74 22.05 2.99
CA ALA A 252 -10.65 22.58 4.35
C ALA A 252 -9.49 21.94 5.13
N ILE A 253 -9.38 20.61 5.14
CA ILE A 253 -8.31 19.88 5.85
C ILE A 253 -6.92 20.19 5.27
N ARG A 254 -6.78 20.36 3.94
CA ARG A 254 -5.48 20.63 3.31
C ARG A 254 -5.00 22.06 3.47
N CYS A 255 -5.92 23.01 3.65
CA CYS A 255 -5.60 24.42 3.90
C CYS A 255 -5.25 24.73 5.36
N VAL A 256 -5.53 23.80 6.29
CA VAL A 256 -5.22 24.00 7.71
C VAL A 256 -3.71 23.78 7.98
N PRO A 257 -3.07 24.60 8.84
CA PRO A 257 -1.67 24.40 9.23
C PRO A 257 -1.38 23.00 9.80
N ASN A 258 -0.16 22.50 9.59
CA ASN A 258 0.26 21.13 9.95
C ASN A 258 -0.08 20.76 11.40
N LYS A 259 0.09 21.69 12.36
CA LYS A 259 -0.20 21.45 13.79
C LYS A 259 -1.66 21.09 14.05
N VAL A 260 -2.60 21.72 13.35
CA VAL A 260 -4.04 21.45 13.50
C VAL A 260 -4.45 20.23 12.69
N ARG A 261 -3.85 20.01 11.53
CA ARG A 261 -4.11 18.87 10.67
C ARG A 261 -3.79 17.53 11.36
N ASN A 262 -2.74 17.46 12.16
CA ASN A 262 -2.37 16.24 12.92
C ASN A 262 -3.48 15.79 13.88
N ILE A 263 -4.32 16.69 14.38
CA ILE A 263 -5.47 16.36 15.25
C ILE A 263 -6.55 15.58 14.47
N PHE A 264 -6.73 15.88 13.17
CA PHE A 264 -7.72 15.19 12.31
C PHE A 264 -7.25 13.83 11.81
N TYR A 265 -5.95 13.55 11.83
CA TYR A 265 -5.39 12.25 11.42
C TYR A 265 -5.22 11.27 12.59
N LYS A 266 -5.18 11.76 13.83
CA LYS A 266 -5.07 10.93 15.05
C LYS A 266 -6.44 10.48 15.59
N LYS A 267 -7.54 10.83 14.93
CA LYS A 267 -8.91 10.35 15.19
C LYS A 267 -9.37 9.45 14.03
#